data_22639b02861608ab7b22bd0eea490a6c
#
_entry.id   22639b02861608ab7b22bd0eea490a6c
#
_cell.length_a   1.000
_cell.length_b   1.000
_cell.length_c   1.000
_cell.angle_alpha   90.00
_cell.angle_beta   90.00
_cell.angle_gamma   90.00
#
_symmetry.space_group_name_H-M   'P 1'
#
loop_
_entity.id
_entity.type
_entity.pdbx_description
1 polymer ?
#
loop_
_entity_poly.entity_id
_entity_poly.type
_entity_poly.pdbx_seq_one_letter_code
_entity_poly.pdbx_strand_id
1 'polypeptide(L)'
;MIKFFKAMFGDVREYFRKWSGWILFTVLILYYEWLVHGMNFSLDDGNIAAIIAFAVVAGGVFGVLTGFFPPVINKILATLFTLFTGVIFIAQYVYHSVFNNYLSVIGTIKFGNQAVDNADTVISNIKAQIVDVILLAVPVLIMIVCIWTFMAFDRRRWWVNLIGAAGTALVYATTLFVMWAVDSDVYSPYNLYKEYTSVDLSIEKLGVMESFVVDVRE
;
A
#
# COMPACT_ATOMS: atom_id res chain seq x y z
N MET A 1 37.84 18.24 -4.24
CA MET A 1 36.54 18.34 -3.58
C MET A 1 35.36 18.14 -4.54
N ILE A 2 35.20 18.88 -5.63
CA ILE A 2 34.11 18.76 -6.61
C ILE A 2 34.02 17.38 -7.28
N LYS A 3 35.16 16.73 -7.62
CA LYS A 3 35.20 15.38 -8.19
C LYS A 3 34.73 14.30 -7.21
N PHE A 4 35.05 14.44 -5.93
CA PHE A 4 34.61 13.53 -4.87
C PHE A 4 33.08 13.62 -4.67
N PHE A 5 32.53 14.82 -4.59
CA PHE A 5 31.08 15.03 -4.52
C PHE A 5 30.35 14.48 -5.77
N LYS A 6 30.90 14.69 -6.96
CA LYS A 6 30.30 14.17 -8.19
C LYS A 6 30.32 12.64 -8.28
N ALA A 7 31.37 11.99 -7.77
CA ALA A 7 31.44 10.53 -7.67
C ALA A 7 30.43 10.00 -6.63
N MET A 8 30.41 10.59 -5.43
CA MET A 8 29.47 10.22 -4.37
C MET A 8 27.99 10.41 -4.77
N PHE A 9 27.65 11.53 -5.41
CA PHE A 9 26.29 11.74 -5.95
C PHE A 9 25.98 10.83 -7.14
N GLY A 10 26.97 10.45 -7.96
CA GLY A 10 26.84 9.47 -9.03
C GLY A 10 26.48 8.08 -8.49
N ASP A 11 27.20 7.63 -7.46
CA ASP A 11 26.96 6.34 -6.80
C ASP A 11 25.59 6.33 -6.08
N VAL A 12 25.26 7.39 -5.34
CA VAL A 12 23.95 7.53 -4.70
C VAL A 12 22.82 7.50 -5.73
N ARG A 13 22.96 8.20 -6.86
CA ARG A 13 21.97 8.18 -7.93
C ARG A 13 21.82 6.79 -8.56
N GLU A 14 22.91 6.03 -8.69
CA GLU A 14 22.87 4.66 -9.22
C GLU A 14 22.22 3.69 -8.23
N TYR A 15 22.51 3.84 -6.94
CA TYR A 15 21.82 3.09 -5.89
C TYR A 15 20.32 3.41 -5.83
N PHE A 16 19.94 4.68 -5.83
CA PHE A 16 18.54 5.09 -5.88
C PHE A 16 17.84 4.53 -7.14
N ARG A 17 18.50 4.48 -8.28
CA ARG A 17 17.94 3.93 -9.52
C ARG A 17 17.70 2.42 -9.42
N LYS A 18 18.54 1.68 -8.69
CA LYS A 18 18.40 0.21 -8.50
C LYS A 18 17.29 -0.14 -7.51
N TRP A 19 17.14 0.63 -6.44
CA TRP A 19 16.19 0.37 -5.36
C TRP A 19 14.94 1.24 -5.41
N SER A 20 14.85 2.12 -6.39
CA SER A 20 13.79 3.13 -6.50
C SER A 20 12.39 2.55 -6.44
N GLY A 21 12.14 1.41 -7.08
CA GLY A 21 10.81 0.78 -7.06
C GLY A 21 10.36 0.40 -5.64
N TRP A 22 11.23 -0.21 -4.84
CA TRP A 22 10.88 -0.62 -3.47
C TRP A 22 10.60 0.58 -2.57
N ILE A 23 11.51 1.55 -2.57
CA ILE A 23 11.37 2.76 -1.74
C ILE A 23 10.10 3.52 -2.11
N LEU A 24 9.84 3.68 -3.40
CA LEU A 24 8.70 4.45 -3.88
C LEU A 24 7.36 3.82 -3.55
N PHE A 25 7.21 2.51 -3.78
CA PHE A 25 5.98 1.82 -3.41
C PHE A 25 5.77 1.84 -1.90
N THR A 26 6.83 1.63 -1.11
CA THR A 26 6.75 1.74 0.34
C THR A 26 6.33 3.14 0.78
N VAL A 27 6.95 4.19 0.23
CA VAL A 27 6.59 5.58 0.56
C VAL A 27 5.18 5.91 0.13
N LEU A 28 4.75 5.46 -1.06
CA LEU A 28 3.38 5.66 -1.54
C LEU A 28 2.35 5.01 -0.62
N ILE A 29 2.57 3.74 -0.25
CA ILE A 29 1.66 3.01 0.63
C ILE A 29 1.64 3.65 2.03
N LEU A 30 2.81 3.98 2.60
CA LEU A 30 2.90 4.67 3.89
C LEU A 30 2.17 6.02 3.88
N TYR A 31 2.28 6.78 2.78
CA TYR A 31 1.55 8.04 2.63
C TYR A 31 0.03 7.79 2.70
N TYR A 32 -0.45 6.79 1.99
CA TYR A 32 -1.88 6.47 1.99
C TYR A 32 -2.37 5.93 3.34
N GLU A 33 -1.60 5.02 3.97
CA GLU A 33 -1.93 4.52 5.31
C GLU A 33 -1.99 5.66 6.32
N TRP A 34 -1.00 6.56 6.28
CA TRP A 34 -0.99 7.75 7.16
C TRP A 34 -2.20 8.63 6.93
N LEU A 35 -2.57 8.87 5.67
CA LEU A 35 -3.66 9.78 5.31
C LEU A 35 -5.02 9.19 5.71
N VAL A 36 -5.28 7.93 5.40
CA VAL A 36 -6.54 7.25 5.75
C VAL A 36 -6.67 7.07 7.27
N HIS A 37 -5.58 6.70 7.97
CA HIS A 37 -5.59 6.63 9.44
C HIS A 37 -5.83 8.00 10.08
N GLY A 38 -5.15 9.06 9.60
CA GLY A 38 -5.31 10.41 10.13
C GLY A 38 -6.70 11.01 9.89
N MET A 39 -7.42 10.55 8.86
CA MET A 39 -8.78 11.01 8.57
C MET A 39 -9.86 10.26 9.37
N ASN A 40 -9.64 8.97 9.67
CA ASN A 40 -10.71 8.09 10.14
C ASN A 40 -10.48 7.51 11.54
N PHE A 41 -9.24 7.51 12.03
CA PHE A 41 -8.90 6.93 13.34
C PHE A 41 -8.09 7.91 14.18
N SER A 42 -8.09 7.72 15.52
CA SER A 42 -7.12 8.38 16.37
C SER A 42 -5.75 7.68 16.23
N LEU A 43 -4.67 8.44 16.18
CA LEU A 43 -3.31 7.89 16.05
C LEU A 43 -2.88 7.01 17.25
N ASP A 44 -3.61 7.08 18.34
CA ASP A 44 -3.33 6.33 19.58
C ASP A 44 -3.98 4.92 19.58
N ASP A 45 -4.98 4.67 18.71
CA ASP A 45 -5.77 3.44 18.73
C ASP A 45 -5.19 2.33 17.85
N GLY A 46 -4.33 2.69 16.89
CA GLY A 46 -3.78 1.76 15.91
C GLY A 46 -2.43 1.14 16.30
N ASN A 47 -2.14 -0.04 15.80
CA ASN A 47 -0.81 -0.62 15.88
C ASN A 47 0.09 -0.08 14.75
N ILE A 48 0.53 1.18 14.88
CA ILE A 48 1.31 1.90 13.85
C ILE A 48 2.51 1.09 13.38
N ALA A 49 3.17 0.35 14.28
CA ALA A 49 4.33 -0.47 13.93
C ALA A 49 3.97 -1.60 12.96
N ALA A 50 2.82 -2.27 13.16
CA ALA A 50 2.33 -3.31 12.27
C ALA A 50 1.96 -2.72 10.90
N ILE A 51 1.26 -1.60 10.88
CA ILE A 51 0.86 -0.90 9.65
C ILE A 51 2.09 -0.50 8.82
N ILE A 52 3.11 0.09 9.47
CA ILE A 52 4.38 0.43 8.80
C ILE A 52 5.06 -0.83 8.25
N ALA A 53 5.12 -1.91 9.03
CA ALA A 53 5.75 -3.15 8.60
C ALA A 53 5.03 -3.77 7.39
N PHE A 54 3.69 -3.81 7.38
CA PHE A 54 2.91 -4.31 6.25
C PHE A 54 3.01 -3.40 5.02
N ALA A 55 3.09 -2.08 5.19
CA ALA A 55 3.35 -1.16 4.09
C ALA A 55 4.74 -1.40 3.46
N VAL A 56 5.76 -1.69 4.28
CA VAL A 56 7.11 -2.09 3.80
C VAL A 56 7.05 -3.42 3.04
N VAL A 57 6.29 -4.39 3.54
CA VAL A 57 6.09 -5.69 2.88
C VAL A 57 5.41 -5.51 1.53
N ALA A 58 4.29 -4.79 1.47
CA ALA A 58 3.56 -4.55 0.22
C ALA A 58 4.43 -3.79 -0.81
N GLY A 59 5.13 -2.74 -0.38
CA GLY A 59 6.11 -2.03 -1.20
C GLY A 59 7.26 -2.93 -1.66
N GLY A 60 7.71 -3.83 -0.80
CA GLY A 60 8.70 -4.86 -1.10
C GLY A 60 8.25 -5.82 -2.21
N VAL A 61 7.03 -6.35 -2.10
CA VAL A 61 6.42 -7.23 -3.12
C VAL A 61 6.34 -6.52 -4.47
N PHE A 62 5.77 -5.30 -4.53
CA PHE A 62 5.68 -4.54 -5.77
C PHE A 62 7.06 -4.20 -6.33
N GLY A 63 8.01 -3.84 -5.46
CA GLY A 63 9.38 -3.56 -5.85
C GLY A 63 10.11 -4.77 -6.42
N VAL A 64 9.89 -5.98 -5.89
CA VAL A 64 10.45 -7.23 -6.43
C VAL A 64 9.84 -7.53 -7.80
N LEU A 65 8.51 -7.50 -7.91
CA LEU A 65 7.79 -7.82 -9.13
C LEU A 65 8.18 -6.90 -10.30
N THR A 66 8.41 -5.62 -10.03
CA THR A 66 8.87 -4.64 -11.04
C THR A 66 10.36 -4.72 -11.37
N GLY A 67 11.06 -5.78 -11.01
CA GLY A 67 12.48 -6.01 -11.30
C GLY A 67 12.75 -7.21 -12.23
N PHE A 68 11.75 -8.00 -12.58
CA PHE A 68 11.97 -9.25 -13.35
C PHE A 68 12.00 -9.06 -14.86
N PHE A 69 11.27 -8.08 -15.38
CA PHE A 69 11.01 -7.92 -16.81
C PHE A 69 11.88 -6.83 -17.44
N PRO A 70 11.84 -6.67 -18.77
CA PRO A 70 12.44 -5.53 -19.43
C PRO A 70 11.88 -4.18 -18.94
N PRO A 71 12.63 -3.06 -19.07
CA PRO A 71 12.28 -1.77 -18.47
C PRO A 71 10.86 -1.28 -18.81
N VAL A 72 10.41 -1.48 -20.04
CA VAL A 72 9.08 -1.04 -20.46
C VAL A 72 7.97 -1.82 -19.72
N ILE A 73 8.12 -3.14 -19.64
CA ILE A 73 7.14 -3.99 -18.93
C ILE A 73 7.15 -3.67 -17.43
N ASN A 74 8.34 -3.47 -16.83
CA ASN A 74 8.46 -3.06 -15.43
C ASN A 74 7.77 -1.71 -15.18
N LYS A 75 7.86 -0.74 -16.08
CA LYS A 75 7.16 0.55 -15.97
C LYS A 75 5.64 0.38 -16.08
N ILE A 76 5.17 -0.47 -16.98
CA ILE A 76 3.74 -0.79 -17.09
C ILE A 76 3.25 -1.43 -15.79
N LEU A 77 3.96 -2.44 -15.28
CA LEU A 77 3.61 -3.09 -14.00
C LEU A 77 3.64 -2.07 -12.83
N ALA A 78 4.66 -1.22 -12.78
CA ALA A 78 4.74 -0.18 -11.76
C ALA A 78 3.56 0.80 -11.83
N THR A 79 3.14 1.18 -13.04
CA THR A 79 1.95 2.01 -13.25
C THR A 79 0.67 1.28 -12.79
N LEU A 80 0.53 0.00 -13.13
CA LEU A 80 -0.62 -0.81 -12.71
C LEU A 80 -0.68 -0.94 -11.18
N PHE A 81 0.45 -1.22 -10.51
CA PHE A 81 0.49 -1.29 -9.04
C PHE A 81 0.20 0.06 -8.39
N THR A 82 0.68 1.16 -8.97
CA THR A 82 0.36 2.51 -8.50
C THR A 82 -1.14 2.80 -8.61
N LEU A 83 -1.75 2.49 -9.75
CA LEU A 83 -3.20 2.64 -9.95
C LEU A 83 -4.00 1.74 -9.01
N PHE A 84 -3.60 0.48 -8.87
CA PHE A 84 -4.23 -0.48 -7.97
C PHE A 84 -4.23 0.02 -6.52
N THR A 85 -3.08 0.47 -6.03
CA THR A 85 -2.95 1.07 -4.70
C THR A 85 -3.88 2.28 -4.56
N GLY A 86 -3.82 3.24 -5.50
CA GLY A 86 -4.66 4.43 -5.44
C GLY A 86 -6.16 4.11 -5.45
N VAL A 87 -6.58 3.18 -6.31
CA VAL A 87 -8.00 2.76 -6.39
C VAL A 87 -8.47 2.14 -5.07
N ILE A 88 -7.67 1.25 -4.45
CA ILE A 88 -8.04 0.64 -3.17
C ILE A 88 -8.24 1.72 -2.10
N PHE A 89 -7.29 2.62 -1.92
CA PHE A 89 -7.36 3.62 -0.87
C PHE A 89 -8.48 4.65 -1.11
N ILE A 90 -8.67 5.10 -2.35
CA ILE A 90 -9.78 6.00 -2.70
C ILE A 90 -11.14 5.30 -2.50
N ALA A 91 -11.25 4.04 -2.92
CA ALA A 91 -12.49 3.28 -2.73
C ALA A 91 -12.82 3.07 -1.25
N GLN A 92 -11.82 2.72 -0.43
CA GLN A 92 -11.99 2.57 1.02
C GLN A 92 -12.43 3.89 1.67
N TYR A 93 -11.76 4.99 1.32
CA TYR A 93 -12.10 6.30 1.85
C TYR A 93 -13.53 6.74 1.47
N VAL A 94 -13.88 6.65 0.19
CA VAL A 94 -15.21 7.04 -0.31
C VAL A 94 -16.29 6.14 0.31
N TYR A 95 -16.06 4.84 0.37
CA TYR A 95 -17.02 3.90 0.95
C TYR A 95 -17.26 4.19 2.44
N HIS A 96 -16.19 4.38 3.21
CA HIS A 96 -16.28 4.73 4.62
C HIS A 96 -17.03 6.04 4.84
N SER A 97 -16.81 7.04 4.00
CA SER A 97 -17.48 8.33 4.10
C SER A 97 -18.99 8.29 3.84
N VAL A 98 -19.45 7.30 3.04
CA VAL A 98 -20.88 7.10 2.71
C VAL A 98 -21.57 6.22 3.75
N PHE A 99 -20.92 5.10 4.09
CA PHE A 99 -21.54 4.01 4.84
C PHE A 99 -21.08 3.92 6.30
N ASN A 100 -20.12 4.76 6.71
CA ASN A 100 -19.45 4.74 8.02
C ASN A 100 -18.93 3.34 8.38
N ASN A 101 -18.47 2.61 7.38
CA ASN A 101 -17.90 1.29 7.45
C ASN A 101 -16.95 1.08 6.27
N TYR A 102 -15.95 0.21 6.39
CA TYR A 102 -15.01 -0.06 5.30
C TYR A 102 -15.51 -1.13 4.33
N LEU A 103 -15.01 -1.03 3.09
CA LEU A 103 -15.37 -1.93 2.00
C LEU A 103 -14.73 -3.31 2.18
N SER A 104 -15.54 -4.36 2.36
CA SER A 104 -15.09 -5.74 2.19
C SER A 104 -15.11 -6.13 0.71
N VAL A 105 -14.00 -6.66 0.20
CA VAL A 105 -13.91 -7.15 -1.18
C VAL A 105 -14.86 -8.32 -1.40
N ILE A 106 -14.86 -9.28 -0.47
CA ILE A 106 -15.77 -10.44 -0.51
C ILE A 106 -17.23 -9.98 -0.37
N GLY A 107 -17.49 -9.04 0.53
CA GLY A 107 -18.80 -8.41 0.68
C GLY A 107 -19.26 -7.75 -0.61
N THR A 108 -18.37 -7.04 -1.30
CA THR A 108 -18.68 -6.37 -2.58
C THR A 108 -18.97 -7.39 -3.70
N ILE A 109 -18.22 -8.48 -3.78
CA ILE A 109 -18.47 -9.54 -4.76
C ILE A 109 -19.85 -10.19 -4.52
N LYS A 110 -20.21 -10.42 -3.25
CA LYS A 110 -21.50 -11.03 -2.86
C LYS A 110 -22.70 -10.07 -3.00
N PHE A 111 -22.49 -8.79 -2.74
CA PHE A 111 -23.55 -7.78 -2.62
C PHE A 111 -23.38 -6.57 -3.57
N GLY A 112 -22.57 -6.71 -4.63
CA GLY A 112 -22.18 -5.61 -5.53
C GLY A 112 -23.35 -4.87 -6.20
N ASN A 113 -24.51 -5.49 -6.32
CA ASN A 113 -25.72 -4.82 -6.85
C ASN A 113 -26.17 -3.64 -5.95
N GLN A 114 -25.91 -3.69 -4.64
CA GLN A 114 -26.27 -2.61 -3.72
C GLN A 114 -25.45 -1.33 -3.95
N ALA A 115 -24.22 -1.45 -4.43
CA ALA A 115 -23.38 -0.30 -4.76
C ALA A 115 -23.91 0.44 -5.99
N VAL A 116 -24.48 -0.29 -6.95
CA VAL A 116 -25.10 0.29 -8.16
C VAL A 116 -26.39 1.02 -7.80
N ASP A 117 -27.19 0.47 -6.92
CA ASP A 117 -28.46 1.07 -6.46
C ASP A 117 -28.24 2.39 -5.69
N ASN A 118 -27.06 2.58 -5.11
CA ASN A 118 -26.68 3.77 -4.35
C ASN A 118 -25.71 4.71 -5.11
N ALA A 119 -25.57 4.57 -6.42
CA ALA A 119 -24.60 5.33 -7.23
C ALA A 119 -24.76 6.86 -7.07
N ASP A 120 -25.99 7.37 -7.04
CA ASP A 120 -26.26 8.81 -6.87
C ASP A 120 -25.78 9.33 -5.51
N THR A 121 -25.93 8.54 -4.45
CA THR A 121 -25.44 8.86 -3.11
C THR A 121 -23.92 8.88 -3.08
N VAL A 122 -23.25 7.90 -3.70
CA VAL A 122 -21.79 7.84 -3.82
C VAL A 122 -21.26 9.06 -4.59
N ILE A 123 -21.88 9.40 -5.74
CA ILE A 123 -21.48 10.55 -6.56
C ILE A 123 -21.66 11.87 -5.80
N SER A 124 -22.76 12.03 -5.06
CA SER A 124 -23.00 13.24 -4.27
C SER A 124 -21.98 13.40 -3.15
N ASN A 125 -21.59 12.30 -2.52
CA ASN A 125 -20.60 12.29 -1.45
C ASN A 125 -19.18 12.57 -1.98
N ILE A 126 -18.79 11.98 -3.13
CA ILE A 126 -17.53 12.32 -3.81
C ILE A 126 -17.44 13.82 -4.09
N LYS A 127 -18.54 14.45 -4.55
CA LYS A 127 -18.60 15.91 -4.78
C LYS A 127 -18.44 16.70 -3.47
N ALA A 128 -19.03 16.23 -2.38
CA ALA A 128 -18.91 16.89 -1.07
C ALA A 128 -17.48 16.82 -0.50
N GLN A 129 -16.77 15.72 -0.79
CA GLN A 129 -15.42 15.46 -0.29
C GLN A 129 -14.34 15.52 -1.38
N ILE A 130 -14.58 16.35 -2.40
CA ILE A 130 -13.70 16.42 -3.57
C ILE A 130 -12.25 16.76 -3.23
N VAL A 131 -12.01 17.55 -2.19
CA VAL A 131 -10.66 17.93 -1.75
C VAL A 131 -9.88 16.69 -1.27
N ASP A 132 -10.51 15.85 -0.45
CA ASP A 132 -9.87 14.64 0.10
C ASP A 132 -9.63 13.61 -1.00
N VAL A 133 -10.58 13.44 -1.91
CA VAL A 133 -10.42 12.59 -3.10
C VAL A 133 -9.27 13.09 -3.98
N ILE A 134 -9.11 14.39 -4.16
CA ILE A 134 -7.96 14.97 -4.88
C ILE A 134 -6.66 14.69 -4.13
N LEU A 135 -6.61 14.87 -2.81
CA LEU A 135 -5.44 14.57 -1.99
C LEU A 135 -5.00 13.11 -2.13
N LEU A 136 -5.97 12.18 -2.27
CA LEU A 136 -5.69 10.77 -2.53
C LEU A 136 -5.30 10.49 -3.99
N ALA A 137 -5.82 11.23 -4.97
CA ALA A 137 -5.54 11.00 -6.38
C ALA A 137 -4.21 11.61 -6.85
N VAL A 138 -3.81 12.77 -6.31
CA VAL A 138 -2.58 13.49 -6.71
C VAL A 138 -1.31 12.64 -6.60
N PRO A 139 -1.05 11.86 -5.52
CA PRO A 139 0.14 11.01 -5.44
C PRO A 139 0.21 9.95 -6.53
N VAL A 140 -0.93 9.40 -6.97
CA VAL A 140 -0.98 8.47 -8.11
C VAL A 140 -0.44 9.14 -9.37
N LEU A 141 -0.94 10.34 -9.68
CA LEU A 141 -0.51 11.09 -10.86
C LEU A 141 0.97 11.44 -10.80
N ILE A 142 1.43 11.96 -9.65
CA ILE A 142 2.86 12.27 -9.45
C ILE A 142 3.70 11.01 -9.63
N MET A 143 3.29 9.89 -9.04
CA MET A 143 4.03 8.62 -9.13
C MET A 143 4.11 8.12 -10.57
N ILE A 144 3.01 8.18 -11.34
CA ILE A 144 3.00 7.80 -12.76
C ILE A 144 3.97 8.67 -13.56
N VAL A 145 3.94 9.99 -13.37
CA VAL A 145 4.89 10.90 -14.02
C VAL A 145 6.33 10.54 -13.64
N CYS A 146 6.61 10.28 -12.37
CA CYS A 146 7.95 9.87 -11.91
C CYS A 146 8.40 8.55 -12.53
N ILE A 147 7.53 7.54 -12.64
CA ILE A 147 7.83 6.24 -13.26
C ILE A 147 8.27 6.43 -14.72
N TRP A 148 7.59 7.27 -15.47
CA TRP A 148 7.85 7.43 -16.90
C TRP A 148 9.00 8.39 -17.22
N THR A 149 9.21 9.42 -16.41
CA THR A 149 10.19 10.48 -16.69
C THR A 149 11.54 10.26 -15.99
N PHE A 150 11.51 9.87 -14.71
CA PHE A 150 12.72 9.88 -13.87
C PHE A 150 13.28 8.50 -13.58
N MET A 151 12.46 7.42 -13.70
CA MET A 151 12.87 6.10 -13.29
C MET A 151 13.21 5.18 -14.44
N ALA A 152 14.30 4.41 -14.28
CA ALA A 152 14.75 3.49 -15.29
C ALA A 152 13.99 2.16 -15.26
N PHE A 153 13.64 1.63 -14.06
CA PHE A 153 13.05 0.29 -13.85
C PHE A 153 13.77 -0.80 -14.64
N ASP A 154 15.11 -0.74 -14.65
CA ASP A 154 15.96 -1.70 -15.37
C ASP A 154 15.72 -3.12 -14.84
N ARG A 155 15.85 -4.11 -15.73
CA ARG A 155 15.80 -5.52 -15.35
C ARG A 155 16.93 -5.82 -14.36
N ARG A 156 16.56 -6.31 -13.18
CA ARG A 156 17.52 -6.69 -12.15
C ARG A 156 18.05 -8.11 -12.41
N ARG A 157 19.25 -8.39 -11.91
CA ARG A 157 19.74 -9.77 -11.87
C ARG A 157 18.83 -10.60 -10.97
N TRP A 158 18.54 -11.83 -11.38
CA TRP A 158 17.61 -12.71 -10.68
C TRP A 158 17.92 -12.90 -9.17
N TRP A 159 19.20 -12.96 -8.81
CA TRP A 159 19.63 -13.09 -7.42
C TRP A 159 19.33 -11.84 -6.57
N VAL A 160 19.33 -10.64 -7.18
CA VAL A 160 18.94 -9.39 -6.48
C VAL A 160 17.46 -9.41 -6.14
N ASN A 161 16.63 -9.90 -7.06
CA ASN A 161 15.20 -10.07 -6.81
C ASN A 161 14.94 -11.16 -5.76
N LEU A 162 15.73 -12.26 -5.75
CA LEU A 162 15.65 -13.28 -4.69
C LEU A 162 16.01 -12.73 -3.33
N ILE A 163 17.10 -11.96 -3.20
CA ILE A 163 17.46 -11.29 -1.95
C ILE A 163 16.36 -10.35 -1.50
N GLY A 164 15.78 -9.58 -2.42
CA GLY A 164 14.66 -8.71 -2.13
C GLY A 164 13.42 -9.46 -1.67
N ALA A 165 13.07 -10.56 -2.34
CA ALA A 165 11.96 -11.41 -1.96
C ALA A 165 12.19 -12.06 -0.58
N ALA A 166 13.41 -12.58 -0.34
CA ALA A 166 13.77 -13.15 0.95
C ALA A 166 13.74 -12.09 2.08
N GLY A 167 14.24 -10.88 1.82
CA GLY A 167 14.16 -9.76 2.75
C GLY A 167 12.71 -9.36 3.07
N THR A 168 11.87 -9.25 2.05
CA THR A 168 10.43 -8.97 2.21
C THR A 168 9.74 -10.07 3.02
N ALA A 169 10.01 -11.34 2.70
CA ALA A 169 9.48 -12.49 3.45
C ALA A 169 9.96 -12.51 4.91
N LEU A 170 11.22 -12.13 5.16
CA LEU A 170 11.77 -12.04 6.50
C LEU A 170 11.07 -10.94 7.32
N VAL A 171 10.87 -9.75 6.73
CA VAL A 171 10.12 -8.66 7.38
C VAL A 171 8.71 -9.12 7.71
N TYR A 172 8.03 -9.76 6.77
CA TYR A 172 6.69 -10.30 6.97
C TYR A 172 6.62 -11.32 8.11
N ALA A 173 7.50 -12.33 8.08
CA ALA A 173 7.57 -13.35 9.11
C ALA A 173 7.91 -12.76 10.50
N THR A 174 8.82 -11.78 10.54
CA THR A 174 9.19 -11.09 11.79
C THR A 174 8.00 -10.29 12.33
N THR A 175 7.26 -9.60 11.46
CA THR A 175 6.05 -8.86 11.86
C THR A 175 5.00 -9.79 12.47
N LEU A 176 4.70 -10.91 11.80
CA LEU A 176 3.75 -11.90 12.34
C LEU A 176 4.24 -12.51 13.66
N PHE A 177 5.53 -12.80 13.77
CA PHE A 177 6.12 -13.35 15.01
C PHE A 177 6.03 -12.34 16.17
N VAL A 178 6.35 -11.07 15.91
CA VAL A 178 6.25 -10.02 16.95
C VAL A 178 4.80 -9.82 17.37
N MET A 179 3.85 -9.77 16.43
CA MET A 179 2.43 -9.67 16.74
C MET A 179 1.96 -10.85 17.59
N TRP A 180 2.36 -12.08 17.25
CA TRP A 180 2.05 -13.27 18.04
C TRP A 180 2.66 -13.23 19.44
N ALA A 181 3.89 -12.73 19.56
CA ALA A 181 4.63 -12.75 20.85
C ALA A 181 4.16 -11.65 21.83
N VAL A 182 3.68 -10.52 21.30
CA VAL A 182 3.33 -9.34 22.11
C VAL A 182 1.87 -9.34 22.53
N ASP A 183 1.00 -9.99 21.77
CA ASP A 183 -0.44 -9.75 21.83
C ASP A 183 -1.22 -10.96 22.35
N SER A 184 -2.00 -10.74 23.41
CA SER A 184 -2.85 -11.76 24.05
C SER A 184 -4.35 -11.45 24.04
N ASP A 185 -4.77 -10.31 23.42
CA ASP A 185 -6.17 -9.90 23.40
C ASP A 185 -6.92 -10.53 22.19
N VAL A 186 -8.24 -10.72 22.36
CA VAL A 186 -9.14 -11.27 21.33
C VAL A 186 -9.14 -10.40 20.07
N TYR A 187 -9.02 -9.07 20.22
CA TYR A 187 -8.97 -8.09 19.13
C TYR A 187 -7.54 -7.66 18.79
N SER A 188 -6.57 -8.49 19.10
CA SER A 188 -5.18 -8.23 18.77
C SER A 188 -4.92 -8.26 17.27
N PRO A 189 -3.93 -7.53 16.77
CA PRO A 189 -3.54 -7.59 15.36
C PRO A 189 -3.30 -9.01 14.86
N TYR A 190 -2.67 -9.89 15.68
CA TYR A 190 -2.42 -11.28 15.31
C TYR A 190 -3.71 -12.09 15.16
N ASN A 191 -4.67 -11.93 16.08
CA ASN A 191 -5.94 -12.64 16.01
C ASN A 191 -6.80 -12.14 14.85
N LEU A 192 -6.83 -10.83 14.58
CA LEU A 192 -7.49 -10.25 13.41
C LEU A 192 -6.88 -10.71 12.08
N TYR A 193 -5.55 -10.89 12.04
CA TYR A 193 -4.86 -11.46 10.90
C TYR A 193 -5.22 -12.94 10.67
N LYS A 194 -5.39 -13.70 11.74
CA LYS A 194 -5.71 -15.14 11.70
C LYS A 194 -7.19 -15.41 11.45
N GLU A 195 -8.06 -14.68 12.15
CA GLU A 195 -9.51 -14.83 12.12
C GLU A 195 -10.14 -13.47 11.78
N TYR A 196 -10.51 -13.32 10.52
CA TYR A 196 -11.09 -12.08 10.01
C TYR A 196 -12.48 -11.86 10.61
N THR A 197 -12.59 -11.00 11.61
CA THR A 197 -13.85 -10.75 12.33
C THR A 197 -14.54 -9.47 11.89
N SER A 198 -13.80 -8.42 11.55
CA SER A 198 -14.33 -7.12 11.15
C SER A 198 -13.35 -6.39 10.24
N VAL A 199 -13.87 -5.83 9.14
CA VAL A 199 -13.09 -5.00 8.19
C VAL A 199 -12.51 -3.79 8.90
N ASP A 200 -13.34 -3.10 9.70
CA ASP A 200 -12.95 -1.84 10.36
C ASP A 200 -11.81 -2.06 11.35
N LEU A 201 -11.93 -3.06 12.22
CA LEU A 201 -10.87 -3.41 13.17
C LEU A 201 -9.60 -3.89 12.47
N SER A 202 -9.74 -4.62 11.35
CA SER A 202 -8.58 -5.07 10.58
C SER A 202 -7.84 -3.89 9.96
N ILE A 203 -8.55 -2.91 9.40
CA ILE A 203 -7.93 -1.69 8.85
C ILE A 203 -7.28 -0.85 9.95
N GLU A 204 -7.96 -0.68 11.09
CA GLU A 204 -7.42 0.05 12.24
C GLU A 204 -6.12 -0.55 12.76
N LYS A 205 -6.02 -1.87 12.85
CA LYS A 205 -4.87 -2.57 13.47
C LYS A 205 -3.79 -3.03 12.49
N LEU A 206 -4.16 -3.39 11.25
CA LEU A 206 -3.23 -3.95 10.25
C LEU A 206 -2.94 -2.99 9.10
N GLY A 207 -3.78 -1.96 8.92
CA GLY A 207 -3.74 -1.06 7.77
C GLY A 207 -4.60 -1.57 6.60
N VAL A 208 -4.83 -0.68 5.64
CA VAL A 208 -5.72 -0.95 4.48
C VAL A 208 -5.15 -2.05 3.58
N MET A 209 -3.82 -2.04 3.32
CA MET A 209 -3.20 -3.00 2.41
C MET A 209 -3.23 -4.43 2.96
N GLU A 210 -2.91 -4.63 4.23
CA GLU A 210 -2.94 -5.96 4.84
C GLU A 210 -4.36 -6.45 5.08
N SER A 211 -5.26 -5.56 5.53
CA SER A 211 -6.68 -5.88 5.66
C SER A 211 -7.28 -6.36 4.35
N PHE A 212 -6.91 -5.73 3.20
CA PHE A 212 -7.33 -6.19 1.88
C PHE A 212 -6.83 -7.62 1.59
N VAL A 213 -5.57 -7.94 1.93
CA VAL A 213 -5.01 -9.29 1.72
C VAL A 213 -5.71 -10.32 2.58
N VAL A 214 -5.99 -9.99 3.84
CA VAL A 214 -6.71 -10.87 4.77
C VAL A 214 -8.15 -11.12 4.30
N ASP A 215 -8.87 -10.07 3.88
CA ASP A 215 -10.23 -10.15 3.37
C ASP A 215 -10.33 -11.02 2.09
N VAL A 216 -9.34 -10.95 1.19
CA VAL A 216 -9.32 -11.79 -0.03
C VAL A 216 -8.99 -13.26 0.27
N ARG A 217 -8.32 -13.53 1.38
CA ARG A 217 -7.96 -14.90 1.80
C ARG A 217 -9.14 -15.70 2.34
N GLU A 218 -10.16 -15.03 2.93
CA GLU A 218 -11.38 -15.65 3.47
C GLU A 218 -12.38 -16.05 2.38
#